data_8ef9361022c14b173ba5a2e204ae1036
#
_entry.id   8ef9361022c14b173ba5a2e204ae1036
#
_cell.length_a   1.000
_cell.length_b   1.000
_cell.length_c   1.000
_cell.angle_alpha   90.00
_cell.angle_beta   90.00
_cell.angle_gamma   90.00
#
_symmetry.space_group_name_H-M   'P 1'
#
loop_
_entity.id
_entity.type
_entity.pdbx_description
1 polymer ?
#
loop_
_entity_poly.entity_id
_entity_poly.type
_entity_poly.pdbx_seq_one_letter_code
_entity_poly.pdbx_strand_id
1 'polypeptide(L)'
;MINARTHLESLVGSDVYTLTKQRPNSVLRIVGDEVVVGTGKSPGGQAVPIDWVQDAIDLLVRDGEVEVAVEAIGHRGAFVGAVLATLPGAVVEPTTPRRVTFRTRVGTWKT
;
A
#
# COMPACT_ATOMS: atom_id res chain seq x y z
N MET A 1 9.10 -6.60 -11.83
CA MET A 1 8.70 -5.22 -11.49
C MET A 1 7.24 -5.18 -11.08
N ILE A 2 6.96 -4.59 -9.97
CA ILE A 2 5.59 -4.54 -9.45
C ILE A 2 4.89 -3.30 -10.02
N ASN A 3 3.74 -3.54 -10.64
CA ASN A 3 2.97 -2.48 -11.26
C ASN A 3 1.78 -2.16 -10.37
N ALA A 4 1.69 -0.91 -9.92
CA ALA A 4 0.65 -0.51 -8.98
C ALA A 4 -0.76 -0.68 -9.56
N ARG A 5 -0.95 -0.28 -10.82
CA ARG A 5 -2.27 -0.41 -11.44
C ARG A 5 -2.72 -1.87 -11.49
N THR A 6 -1.84 -2.76 -11.92
CA THR A 6 -2.18 -4.17 -12.01
C THR A 6 -2.50 -4.75 -10.63
N HIS A 7 -1.71 -4.38 -9.63
CA HIS A 7 -1.96 -4.86 -8.27
C HIS A 7 -3.29 -4.32 -7.73
N LEU A 8 -3.55 -3.03 -7.95
CA LEU A 8 -4.79 -2.41 -7.49
C LEU A 8 -6.00 -3.02 -8.19
N GLU A 9 -5.86 -3.36 -9.48
CA GLU A 9 -6.94 -4.02 -10.19
C GLU A 9 -7.32 -5.35 -9.53
N SER A 10 -6.34 -6.05 -9.01
CA SER A 10 -6.60 -7.32 -8.33
C SER A 10 -7.29 -7.12 -6.99
N LEU A 11 -7.22 -5.91 -6.43
CA LEU A 11 -7.85 -5.59 -5.14
C LEU A 11 -9.23 -4.98 -5.26
N VAL A 12 -9.68 -4.63 -6.48
CA VAL A 12 -11.00 -4.02 -6.67
C VAL A 12 -12.07 -4.97 -6.14
N GLY A 13 -12.97 -4.42 -5.34
CA GLY A 13 -14.02 -5.20 -4.69
C GLY A 13 -13.60 -5.78 -3.34
N SER A 14 -12.37 -5.53 -2.91
CA SER A 14 -11.85 -6.04 -1.64
C SER A 14 -11.51 -4.89 -0.71
N ASP A 15 -11.35 -5.21 0.56
CA ASP A 15 -10.88 -4.26 1.57
C ASP A 15 -9.41 -4.48 1.84
N VAL A 16 -8.71 -3.39 2.07
CA VAL A 16 -7.36 -3.43 2.64
C VAL A 16 -7.43 -2.74 4.00
N TYR A 17 -6.54 -3.11 4.92
CA TYR A 17 -6.65 -2.65 6.29
C TYR A 17 -5.46 -1.78 6.65
N THR A 18 -5.74 -0.61 7.23
CA THR A 18 -4.68 0.28 7.69
C THR A 18 -3.87 -0.41 8.77
N LEU A 19 -2.58 -0.12 8.83
CA LEU A 19 -1.66 -0.93 9.63
C LEU A 19 -1.78 -0.70 11.13
N THR A 20 -2.02 0.54 11.53
CA THR A 20 -2.05 0.87 12.96
C THR A 20 -3.42 0.59 13.56
N LYS A 21 -4.47 1.08 12.91
CA LYS A 21 -5.81 0.99 13.48
C LYS A 21 -6.65 -0.12 12.86
N GLN A 22 -6.13 -0.81 11.87
CA GLN A 22 -6.82 -1.90 11.21
C GLN A 22 -8.19 -1.50 10.67
N ARG A 23 -8.30 -0.28 10.16
CA ARG A 23 -9.55 0.20 9.60
C ARG A 23 -9.66 -0.24 8.15
N PRO A 24 -10.83 -0.72 7.73
CA PRO A 24 -10.99 -1.17 6.34
C PRO A 24 -11.07 0.03 5.38
N ASN A 25 -10.36 -0.09 4.28
CA ASN A 25 -10.49 0.80 3.14
C ASN A 25 -10.88 -0.05 1.96
N SER A 26 -12.00 0.28 1.34
CA SER A 26 -12.51 -0.54 0.23
C SER A 26 -11.96 -0.03 -1.08
N VAL A 27 -11.39 -0.91 -1.87
CA VAL A 27 -10.91 -0.55 -3.21
C VAL A 27 -12.12 -0.68 -4.13
N LEU A 28 -12.72 0.46 -4.50
CA LEU A 28 -14.00 0.46 -5.18
C LEU A 28 -13.85 0.28 -6.69
N ARG A 29 -12.97 1.06 -7.31
CA ARG A 29 -12.77 0.99 -8.76
C ARG A 29 -11.56 1.82 -9.15
N ILE A 30 -11.14 1.65 -10.38
CA ILE A 30 -10.06 2.46 -10.96
C ILE A 30 -10.67 3.30 -12.06
N VAL A 31 -10.39 4.60 -12.04
CA VAL A 31 -10.88 5.53 -13.04
C VAL A 31 -9.69 6.34 -13.52
N GLY A 32 -9.31 6.14 -14.80
CA GLY A 32 -8.14 6.84 -15.34
C GLY A 32 -6.89 6.51 -14.54
N ASP A 33 -6.24 7.53 -14.03
CA ASP A 33 -4.99 7.39 -13.28
C ASP A 33 -5.20 7.37 -11.78
N GLU A 34 -6.43 7.14 -11.33
CA GLU A 34 -6.77 7.17 -9.93
C GLU A 34 -7.49 5.90 -9.50
N VAL A 35 -7.25 5.50 -8.26
CA VAL A 35 -8.04 4.46 -7.62
C VAL A 35 -9.01 5.12 -6.67
N VAL A 36 -10.27 4.68 -6.68
CA VAL A 36 -11.31 5.23 -5.82
C VAL A 36 -11.43 4.35 -4.60
N VAL A 37 -11.28 4.96 -3.43
CA VAL A 37 -11.18 4.23 -2.16
C VAL A 37 -12.29 4.68 -1.23
N GLY A 38 -13.07 3.73 -0.74
CA GLY A 38 -14.10 4.00 0.26
C GLY A 38 -13.53 3.84 1.66
N THR A 39 -13.87 4.78 2.54
CA THR A 39 -13.44 4.73 3.93
C THR A 39 -14.65 4.97 4.82
N GLY A 40 -14.46 4.81 6.14
CA GLY A 40 -15.54 5.09 7.07
C GLY A 40 -16.04 6.53 6.99
N LYS A 41 -15.14 7.48 6.69
CA LYS A 41 -15.52 8.88 6.56
C LYS A 41 -16.03 9.23 5.18
N SER A 42 -15.67 8.46 4.18
CA SER A 42 -16.03 8.73 2.78
C SER A 42 -16.44 7.43 2.11
N PRO A 43 -17.58 6.88 2.49
CA PRO A 43 -18.01 5.58 1.94
C PRO A 43 -18.27 5.63 0.44
N GLY A 44 -18.55 6.81 -0.11
CA GLY A 44 -18.73 6.97 -1.55
C GLY A 44 -17.43 7.00 -2.34
N GLY A 45 -16.33 7.12 -1.65
CA GLY A 45 -15.02 7.01 -2.25
C GLY A 45 -14.28 8.33 -2.35
N GLN A 46 -12.96 8.23 -2.28
CA GLN A 46 -12.05 9.33 -2.55
C GLN A 46 -11.02 8.85 -3.56
N ALA A 47 -10.64 9.73 -4.47
CA ALA A 47 -9.67 9.39 -5.50
C ALA A 47 -8.25 9.50 -4.95
N VAL A 48 -7.45 8.49 -5.22
CA VAL A 48 -6.03 8.48 -4.85
C VAL A 48 -5.24 8.25 -6.13
N PRO A 49 -4.28 9.12 -6.44
CA PRO A 49 -3.47 8.91 -7.65
C PRO A 49 -2.72 7.58 -7.58
N ILE A 50 -2.80 6.82 -8.65
CA ILE A 50 -2.09 5.53 -8.71
C ILE A 50 -0.59 5.75 -8.61
N ASP A 51 -0.10 6.90 -9.08
CA ASP A 51 1.32 7.22 -8.99
C ASP A 51 1.82 7.25 -7.55
N TRP A 52 0.97 7.66 -6.61
CA TRP A 52 1.37 7.65 -5.19
C TRP A 52 1.65 6.24 -4.71
N VAL A 53 0.83 5.29 -5.17
CA VAL A 53 1.03 3.89 -4.81
C VAL A 53 2.26 3.35 -5.51
N GLN A 54 2.44 3.69 -6.79
CA GLN A 54 3.62 3.23 -7.51
C GLN A 54 4.91 3.77 -6.91
N ASP A 55 4.92 5.04 -6.51
CA ASP A 55 6.11 5.62 -5.89
C ASP A 55 6.46 4.88 -4.59
N ALA A 56 5.46 4.54 -3.80
CA ALA A 56 5.69 3.82 -2.56
C ALA A 56 6.19 2.40 -2.82
N ILE A 57 5.65 1.74 -3.84
CA ILE A 57 6.12 0.41 -4.23
C ILE A 57 7.57 0.47 -4.68
N ASP A 58 7.90 1.47 -5.50
CA ASP A 58 9.26 1.62 -5.98
C ASP A 58 10.24 1.88 -4.83
N LEU A 59 9.80 2.67 -3.86
CA LEU A 59 10.60 2.95 -2.69
C LEU A 59 10.83 1.68 -1.87
N LEU A 60 9.78 0.89 -1.68
CA LEU A 60 9.88 -0.37 -0.95
C LEU A 60 10.83 -1.34 -1.65
N VAL A 61 10.73 -1.45 -2.96
CA VAL A 61 11.59 -2.36 -3.72
C VAL A 61 13.04 -1.87 -3.66
N ARG A 62 13.25 -0.56 -3.78
CA ARG A 62 14.59 -0.01 -3.77
C ARG A 62 15.27 -0.16 -2.41
N ASP A 63 14.55 0.19 -1.35
CA ASP A 63 15.13 0.26 -0.01
C ASP A 63 14.89 -0.98 0.84
N GLY A 64 13.97 -1.84 0.42
CA GLY A 64 13.62 -3.04 1.19
C GLY A 64 12.69 -2.78 2.36
N GLU A 65 12.39 -1.52 2.66
CA GLU A 65 11.49 -1.16 3.74
C GLU A 65 10.97 0.26 3.56
N VAL A 66 9.78 0.52 4.10
CA VAL A 66 9.17 1.84 4.10
C VAL A 66 8.44 2.04 5.42
N GLU A 67 8.67 3.18 6.07
CA GLU A 67 7.86 3.55 7.23
C GLU A 67 6.52 4.09 6.76
N VAL A 68 5.46 3.60 7.38
CA VAL A 68 4.11 4.00 7.00
C VAL A 68 3.73 5.24 7.80
N ALA A 69 4.22 6.37 7.34
CA ALA A 69 3.97 7.67 7.94
C ALA A 69 3.81 8.69 6.83
N VAL A 70 3.09 9.77 7.13
CA VAL A 70 2.81 10.80 6.13
C VAL A 70 4.11 11.36 5.56
N GLU A 71 5.11 11.55 6.39
CA GLU A 71 6.38 12.12 5.96
C GLU A 71 7.08 11.23 4.93
N ALA A 72 6.87 9.92 5.02
CA ALA A 72 7.57 8.99 4.14
C ALA A 72 6.82 8.75 2.83
N ILE A 73 5.51 8.65 2.90
CA ILE A 73 4.72 8.25 1.73
C ILE A 73 3.59 9.21 1.39
N GLY A 74 3.55 10.39 2.04
CA GLY A 74 2.66 11.47 1.66
C GLY A 74 1.22 11.28 2.14
N HIS A 75 0.34 12.09 1.56
CA HIS A 75 -1.08 12.01 1.90
C HIS A 75 -1.62 10.63 1.56
N ARG A 76 -2.67 10.23 2.24
CA ARG A 76 -3.25 8.90 2.07
C ARG A 76 -2.29 7.80 2.46
N GLY A 77 -1.33 8.13 3.33
CA GLY A 77 -0.34 7.16 3.77
C GLY A 77 -0.96 5.91 4.36
N ALA A 78 -2.06 6.04 5.08
CA ALA A 78 -2.73 4.89 5.68
C ALA A 78 -3.20 3.91 4.61
N PHE A 79 -3.82 4.41 3.53
CA PHE A 79 -4.26 3.55 2.44
C PHE A 79 -3.06 2.97 1.69
N VAL A 80 -2.09 3.81 1.36
CA VAL A 80 -0.92 3.36 0.60
C VAL A 80 -0.18 2.28 1.40
N GLY A 81 -0.01 2.49 2.71
CA GLY A 81 0.62 1.49 3.56
C GLY A 81 -0.16 0.18 3.58
N ALA A 82 -1.49 0.26 3.63
CA ALA A 82 -2.32 -0.93 3.60
C ALA A 82 -2.12 -1.70 2.29
N VAL A 83 -2.00 -0.99 1.17
CA VAL A 83 -1.75 -1.64 -0.12
C VAL A 83 -0.38 -2.30 -0.14
N LEU A 84 0.64 -1.62 0.38
CA LEU A 84 1.98 -2.21 0.43
C LEU A 84 1.98 -3.52 1.21
N ALA A 85 1.20 -3.59 2.27
CA ALA A 85 1.14 -4.79 3.10
C ALA A 85 0.52 -5.98 2.37
N THR A 86 -0.21 -5.75 1.28
CA THR A 86 -0.81 -6.84 0.51
C THR A 86 0.11 -7.41 -0.56
N LEU A 87 1.26 -6.80 -0.78
CA LEU A 87 2.18 -7.28 -1.81
C LEU A 87 2.78 -8.62 -1.40
N PRO A 88 2.99 -9.52 -2.36
CA PRO A 88 3.65 -10.79 -2.04
C PRO A 88 5.05 -10.53 -1.46
N GLY A 89 5.34 -11.15 -0.34
CA GLY A 89 6.63 -10.97 0.32
C GLY A 89 6.71 -9.79 1.27
N ALA A 90 5.65 -8.99 1.37
CA ALA A 90 5.64 -7.86 2.30
C ALA A 90 5.34 -8.34 3.72
N VAL A 91 6.03 -7.76 4.68
CA VAL A 91 5.85 -8.06 6.10
C VAL A 91 5.67 -6.74 6.84
N VAL A 92 4.68 -6.69 7.73
CA VAL A 92 4.44 -5.51 8.54
C VAL A 92 5.18 -5.67 9.87
N GLU A 93 6.11 -4.74 10.14
CA GLU A 93 6.85 -4.76 11.38
C GLU A 93 6.10 -3.97 12.45
N PRO A 94 6.08 -4.47 13.70
CA PRO A 94 5.31 -3.82 14.76
C PRO A 94 6.05 -2.66 15.41
N THR A 95 6.61 -1.79 14.60
CA THR A 95 7.35 -0.63 15.07
C THR A 95 6.43 0.59 15.14
N THR A 96 6.93 1.69 15.68
CA THR A 96 6.20 2.95 15.76
C THR A 96 7.07 4.03 15.11
N PRO A 97 6.68 4.54 13.93
CA PRO A 97 5.53 4.12 13.13
C PRO A 97 5.72 2.72 12.54
N ARG A 98 4.62 2.14 12.09
CA ARG A 98 4.68 0.83 11.46
C ARG A 98 5.56 0.89 10.23
N ARG A 99 6.21 -0.22 9.94
CA ARG A 99 7.09 -0.33 8.79
C ARG A 99 6.72 -1.56 7.99
N VAL A 100 6.74 -1.42 6.67
CA VAL A 100 6.56 -2.56 5.77
C VAL A 100 7.93 -2.91 5.24
N THR A 101 8.33 -4.17 5.37
CA THR A 101 9.57 -4.68 4.81
C THR A 101 9.25 -5.64 3.67
N PHE A 102 10.14 -5.71 2.72
CA PHE A 102 9.94 -6.53 1.54
C PHE A 102 10.99 -7.64 1.52
N ARG A 103 10.54 -8.86 1.76
CA ARG A 103 11.45 -10.00 1.79
C ARG A 103 11.45 -10.67 0.45
N THR A 104 12.56 -10.56 -0.24
CA THR A 104 12.71 -11.25 -1.50
C THR A 104 13.48 -12.52 -1.26
N ARG A 105 13.22 -13.51 -2.10
CA ARG A 105 13.94 -14.72 -1.95
C ARG A 105 15.40 -14.58 -2.15
N VAL A 106 15.77 -13.67 -3.00
CA VAL A 106 17.18 -13.45 -3.28
C VAL A 106 17.92 -13.10 -2.03
N GLY A 107 17.38 -12.21 -1.23
CA GLY A 107 18.05 -11.82 -0.02
C GLY A 107 18.12 -12.91 1.02
N THR A 108 17.22 -13.84 0.97
CA THR A 108 17.16 -14.81 2.03
C THR A 108 18.14 -15.93 1.86
N TRP A 109 18.40 -16.39 0.65
CA TRP A 109 19.24 -17.54 0.57
C TRP A 109 20.69 -17.20 0.37
N LYS A 110 20.99 -16.09 0.22
CA LYS A 110 22.30 -15.80 0.06
C LYS A 110 23.00 -15.96 1.16
N THR A 111 22.77 -16.21 1.45
CA THR A 111 23.25 -16.45 2.47
C THR A 111 23.80 -16.31 2.87
#